data_ff8a49617ebe3d16e415fa332148ccf9
#
_entry.id   ff8a49617ebe3d16e415fa332148ccf9
#
_cell.length_a   1.000
_cell.length_b   1.000
_cell.length_c   1.000
_cell.angle_alpha   90.00
_cell.angle_beta   90.00
_cell.angle_gamma   90.00
#
_symmetry.space_group_name_H-M   'P 1'
#
loop_
_entity.id
_entity.type
_entity.pdbx_description
1 polymer ?
#
loop_
_entity_poly.entity_id
_entity_poly.type
_entity_poly.pdbx_seq_one_letter_code
_entity_poly.pdbx_strand_id
1 'polypeptide(L)'
;MHAMDDAHRSRRRSVLRPLTRTRAIVFGALAASLVVLAVLFQWNWLRGPVERLVAWQTGRSFDIAGDLDVDLGRVTTIRADALRFGNADWSPSRTMASADRAELDVRLWPLLSGEIRLEAIRLTRPRLRLEFGPDGRGNWIFGERDGESRVRYTGLWVDDGRLVFHDPRR
;
A
#
# COMPACT_ATOMS: atom_id res chain seq x y z
N MET A 1 -23.39 48.08 -61.12
CA MET A 1 -24.44 47.23 -60.63
C MET A 1 -23.79 46.28 -59.62
N HIS A 2 -23.81 46.72 -58.37
CA HIS A 2 -23.07 46.08 -57.24
C HIS A 2 -24.03 45.18 -56.45
N ALA A 3 -23.70 43.94 -56.31
CA ALA A 3 -24.31 43.05 -55.34
C ALA A 3 -23.33 42.85 -54.17
N MET A 4 -23.77 43.33 -53.03
CA MET A 4 -23.03 43.20 -51.76
C MET A 4 -23.16 41.79 -51.21
N ASP A 5 -22.03 41.19 -50.92
CA ASP A 5 -21.87 39.91 -50.27
C ASP A 5 -21.78 40.14 -48.76
N ASP A 6 -22.84 39.86 -48.03
CA ASP A 6 -22.89 39.94 -46.56
C ASP A 6 -22.57 38.57 -45.97
N ALA A 7 -21.30 38.42 -45.65
CA ALA A 7 -20.79 37.27 -44.95
C ALA A 7 -21.34 37.20 -43.51
N HIS A 8 -22.31 36.36 -43.28
CA HIS A 8 -22.83 36.00 -41.97
C HIS A 8 -21.77 35.28 -41.11
N ARG A 9 -21.09 36.06 -40.30
CA ARG A 9 -20.30 35.50 -39.20
C ARG A 9 -21.22 34.99 -38.10
N SER A 10 -21.58 33.72 -38.13
CA SER A 10 -22.26 33.03 -37.02
C SER A 10 -21.27 32.88 -35.84
N ARG A 11 -21.35 33.80 -34.89
CA ARG A 11 -20.70 33.65 -33.57
C ARG A 11 -21.37 32.48 -32.87
N ARG A 12 -20.70 31.32 -32.85
CA ARG A 12 -21.03 30.22 -31.93
C ARG A 12 -20.84 30.73 -30.49
N ARG A 13 -21.87 31.25 -29.87
CA ARG A 13 -21.94 31.46 -28.44
C ARG A 13 -21.96 30.09 -27.79
N SER A 14 -20.88 29.69 -27.16
CA SER A 14 -20.82 28.55 -26.24
C SER A 14 -21.79 28.83 -25.10
N VAL A 15 -22.96 28.21 -25.17
CA VAL A 15 -23.96 28.26 -24.10
C VAL A 15 -23.45 27.37 -22.98
N LEU A 16 -22.67 27.96 -22.08
CA LEU A 16 -22.42 27.37 -20.77
C LEU A 16 -23.77 27.30 -20.06
N ARG A 17 -24.37 26.11 -20.03
CA ARG A 17 -25.62 25.86 -19.30
C ARG A 17 -25.38 26.23 -17.84
N PRO A 18 -26.12 27.16 -17.24
CA PRO A 18 -25.96 27.49 -15.82
C PRO A 18 -26.22 26.21 -15.02
N LEU A 19 -25.26 25.83 -14.21
CA LEU A 19 -25.43 24.76 -13.20
C LEU A 19 -26.67 25.15 -12.38
N THR A 20 -27.72 24.33 -12.38
CA THR A 20 -28.88 24.59 -11.54
C THR A 20 -28.42 24.72 -10.10
N ARG A 21 -29.01 25.64 -9.33
CA ARG A 21 -28.61 25.91 -7.91
C ARG A 21 -28.47 24.63 -7.11
N THR A 22 -29.34 23.65 -7.35
CA THR A 22 -29.30 22.34 -6.71
C THR A 22 -27.99 21.58 -7.00
N ARG A 23 -27.52 21.57 -8.25
CA ARG A 23 -26.25 20.91 -8.61
C ARG A 23 -25.07 21.61 -7.97
N ALA A 24 -25.05 22.95 -7.92
CA ALA A 24 -23.99 23.70 -7.26
C ALA A 24 -23.95 23.40 -5.76
N ILE A 25 -25.09 23.30 -5.08
CA ILE A 25 -25.19 22.93 -3.67
C ILE A 25 -24.67 21.48 -3.45
N VAL A 26 -25.08 20.54 -4.30
CA VAL A 26 -24.63 19.14 -4.20
C VAL A 26 -23.11 19.03 -4.39
N PHE A 27 -22.54 19.70 -5.41
CA PHE A 27 -21.09 19.73 -5.61
C PHE A 27 -20.35 20.41 -4.46
N GLY A 28 -20.90 21.51 -3.93
CA GLY A 28 -20.34 22.18 -2.76
C GLY A 28 -20.35 21.31 -1.50
N ALA A 29 -21.47 20.62 -1.24
CA ALA A 29 -21.57 19.69 -0.12
C ALA A 29 -20.62 18.48 -0.29
N LEU A 30 -20.50 17.93 -1.49
CA LEU A 30 -19.57 16.84 -1.78
C LEU A 30 -18.12 17.30 -1.59
N ALA A 31 -17.76 18.45 -2.10
CA ALA A 31 -16.42 19.02 -1.93
C ALA A 31 -16.11 19.27 -0.44
N ALA A 32 -17.03 19.86 0.31
CA ALA A 32 -16.90 20.08 1.74
C ALA A 32 -16.74 18.74 2.50
N SER A 33 -17.52 17.73 2.16
CA SER A 33 -17.41 16.37 2.75
C SER A 33 -16.05 15.74 2.46
N LEU A 34 -15.53 15.89 1.23
CA LEU A 34 -14.20 15.39 0.87
C LEU A 34 -13.09 16.10 1.64
N VAL A 35 -13.21 17.43 1.82
CA VAL A 35 -12.25 18.19 2.63
C VAL A 35 -12.29 17.73 4.09
N VAL A 36 -13.48 17.59 4.68
CA VAL A 36 -13.63 17.09 6.06
C VAL A 36 -13.06 15.68 6.19
N LEU A 37 -13.35 14.79 5.23
CA LEU A 37 -12.80 13.44 5.20
C LEU A 37 -11.27 13.46 5.12
N ALA A 38 -10.70 14.31 4.27
CA ALA A 38 -9.24 14.43 4.13
C ALA A 38 -8.57 14.97 5.40
N VAL A 39 -9.21 15.93 6.09
CA VAL A 39 -8.68 16.52 7.35
C VAL A 39 -8.78 15.53 8.52
N LEU A 40 -9.87 14.74 8.58
CA LEU A 40 -10.09 13.77 9.64
C LEU A 40 -9.45 12.40 9.35
N PHE A 41 -8.94 12.20 8.11
CA PHE A 41 -8.37 10.92 7.72
C PHE A 41 -7.07 10.64 8.50
N GLN A 42 -7.03 9.48 9.14
CA GLN A 42 -5.86 8.99 9.86
C GLN A 42 -5.39 7.69 9.22
N TRP A 43 -4.14 7.63 8.84
CA TRP A 43 -3.53 6.44 8.21
C TRP A 43 -3.65 5.19 9.09
N ASN A 44 -3.68 5.37 10.40
CA ASN A 44 -3.89 4.29 11.36
C ASN A 44 -5.19 3.49 11.16
N TRP A 45 -6.20 4.06 10.49
CA TRP A 45 -7.44 3.32 10.14
C TRP A 45 -7.19 2.22 9.11
N LEU A 46 -6.11 2.33 8.32
CA LEU A 46 -5.75 1.33 7.33
C LEU A 46 -5.01 0.13 7.91
N ARG A 47 -4.56 0.17 9.18
CA ARG A 47 -3.88 -0.98 9.81
C ARG A 47 -4.68 -2.26 9.68
N GLY A 48 -5.90 -2.28 10.16
CA GLY A 48 -6.76 -3.47 10.11
C GLY A 48 -7.01 -4.01 8.69
N PRO A 49 -7.36 -3.17 7.69
CA PRO A 49 -7.39 -3.61 6.30
C PRO A 49 -6.09 -4.20 5.78
N VAL A 50 -4.93 -3.58 6.08
CA VAL A 50 -3.60 -4.08 5.66
C VAL A 50 -3.28 -5.41 6.33
N GLU A 51 -3.48 -5.53 7.64
CA GLU A 51 -3.28 -6.76 8.40
C GLU A 51 -4.09 -7.93 7.81
N ARG A 52 -5.38 -7.68 7.53
CA ARG A 52 -6.27 -8.70 6.93
C ARG A 52 -5.83 -9.09 5.53
N LEU A 53 -5.40 -8.12 4.71
CA LEU A 53 -4.93 -8.39 3.36
C LEU A 53 -3.68 -9.26 3.37
N VAL A 54 -2.69 -8.92 4.20
CA VAL A 54 -1.46 -9.69 4.35
C VAL A 54 -1.77 -11.09 4.88
N ALA A 55 -2.61 -11.20 5.92
CA ALA A 55 -3.01 -12.47 6.48
C ALA A 55 -3.73 -13.36 5.45
N TRP A 56 -4.61 -12.78 4.65
CA TRP A 56 -5.31 -13.51 3.58
C TRP A 56 -4.37 -14.00 2.47
N GLN A 57 -3.38 -13.18 2.10
CA GLN A 57 -2.43 -13.54 1.03
C GLN A 57 -1.41 -14.58 1.48
N THR A 58 -0.95 -14.49 2.72
CA THR A 58 0.14 -15.32 3.22
C THR A 58 -0.32 -16.53 4.02
N GLY A 59 -1.59 -16.55 4.46
CA GLY A 59 -2.10 -17.54 5.41
C GLY A 59 -1.48 -17.40 6.81
N ARG A 60 -0.86 -16.25 7.13
CA ARG A 60 -0.18 -15.98 8.38
C ARG A 60 -0.77 -14.76 9.07
N SER A 61 -0.74 -14.72 10.38
CA SER A 61 -1.10 -13.49 11.11
C SER A 61 -0.09 -12.39 10.82
N PHE A 62 -0.60 -11.19 10.66
CA PHE A 62 0.21 -9.97 10.53
C PHE A 62 -0.39 -8.91 11.42
N ASP A 63 0.42 -8.22 12.19
CA ASP A 63 0.00 -7.22 13.17
C ASP A 63 0.92 -6.01 13.13
N ILE A 64 0.32 -4.82 13.16
CA ILE A 64 0.98 -3.53 13.27
C ILE A 64 0.57 -2.92 14.60
N ALA A 65 1.33 -3.22 15.66
CA ALA A 65 0.99 -2.78 17.02
C ALA A 65 1.27 -1.29 17.27
N GLY A 66 2.13 -0.68 16.46
CA GLY A 66 2.46 0.75 16.52
C GLY A 66 1.69 1.59 15.51
N ASP A 67 2.27 2.73 15.15
CA ASP A 67 1.67 3.67 14.19
C ASP A 67 1.89 3.24 12.76
N LEU A 68 0.89 3.53 11.91
CA LEU A 68 0.98 3.46 10.46
C LEU A 68 0.84 4.87 9.91
N ASP A 69 1.86 5.32 9.20
CA ASP A 69 1.92 6.63 8.56
C ASP A 69 2.27 6.50 7.07
N VAL A 70 1.70 7.38 6.26
CA VAL A 70 1.95 7.40 4.83
C VAL A 70 2.20 8.81 4.37
N ASP A 71 3.39 9.05 3.88
CA ASP A 71 3.79 10.32 3.27
C ASP A 71 3.64 10.22 1.75
N LEU A 72 2.60 10.89 1.24
CA LEU A 72 2.26 10.85 -0.18
C LEU A 72 3.14 11.79 -0.99
N GLY A 73 3.84 11.26 -1.98
CA GLY A 73 4.69 12.01 -2.88
C GLY A 73 4.87 11.33 -4.24
N ARG A 74 5.85 11.77 -5.02
CA ARG A 74 6.26 11.07 -6.27
C ARG A 74 6.75 9.65 -5.97
N VAL A 75 7.41 9.50 -4.85
CA VAL A 75 7.66 8.26 -4.14
C VAL A 75 6.90 8.38 -2.83
N THR A 76 6.07 7.42 -2.54
CA THR A 76 5.28 7.38 -1.31
C THR A 76 6.03 6.58 -0.27
N THR A 77 6.28 7.18 0.89
CA THR A 77 6.91 6.50 2.01
C THR A 77 5.84 5.99 2.98
N ILE A 78 5.80 4.69 3.19
CA ILE A 78 4.95 4.02 4.16
C ILE A 78 5.82 3.64 5.35
N ARG A 79 5.46 4.11 6.55
CA ARG A 79 6.12 3.79 7.82
C ARG A 79 5.17 3.01 8.69
N ALA A 80 5.64 1.89 9.21
CA ALA A 80 4.86 1.08 10.15
C ALA A 80 5.75 0.70 11.33
N ASP A 81 5.22 0.86 12.53
CA ASP A 81 5.93 0.59 13.78
C ASP A 81 5.43 -0.70 14.44
N ALA A 82 6.34 -1.37 15.16
CA ALA A 82 6.08 -2.56 15.95
C ALA A 82 5.38 -3.68 15.17
N LEU A 83 5.97 -4.05 14.02
CA LEU A 83 5.47 -5.10 13.16
C LEU A 83 5.75 -6.49 13.72
N ARG A 84 4.75 -7.37 13.53
CA ARG A 84 4.88 -8.80 13.84
C ARG A 84 4.26 -9.62 12.72
N PHE A 85 4.99 -10.64 12.27
CA PHE A 85 4.54 -11.59 11.28
C PHE A 85 4.51 -12.99 11.87
N GLY A 86 3.37 -13.62 11.78
CA GLY A 86 3.13 -14.94 12.37
C GLY A 86 3.94 -16.04 11.70
N ASN A 87 4.22 -17.08 12.48
CA ASN A 87 4.93 -18.26 12.01
C ASN A 87 3.99 -19.31 11.43
N ALA A 88 4.56 -20.39 10.96
CA ALA A 88 3.82 -21.57 10.54
C ALA A 88 3.14 -22.24 11.76
N ASP A 89 1.96 -22.83 11.55
CA ASP A 89 1.18 -23.47 12.63
C ASP A 89 1.93 -24.63 13.29
N TRP A 90 2.83 -25.28 12.55
CA TRP A 90 3.68 -26.35 13.06
C TRP A 90 4.87 -25.85 13.89
N SER A 91 5.18 -24.55 13.85
CA SER A 91 6.32 -23.99 14.59
C SER A 91 5.97 -23.76 16.06
N PRO A 92 6.87 -24.11 16.98
CA PRO A 92 6.70 -23.81 18.41
C PRO A 92 6.77 -22.31 18.69
N SER A 93 7.39 -21.53 17.79
CA SER A 93 7.47 -20.06 17.89
C SER A 93 6.30 -19.42 17.17
N ARG A 94 5.50 -18.60 17.85
CA ARG A 94 4.36 -17.90 17.24
C ARG A 94 4.77 -16.82 16.25
N THR A 95 6.00 -16.28 16.35
CA THR A 95 6.45 -15.17 15.52
C THR A 95 7.61 -15.64 14.64
N MET A 96 7.45 -15.49 13.33
CA MET A 96 8.48 -15.73 12.32
C MET A 96 9.36 -14.49 12.13
N ALA A 97 8.72 -13.32 12.00
CA ALA A 97 9.44 -12.06 11.80
C ALA A 97 8.83 -10.95 12.64
N SER A 98 9.66 -10.03 13.09
CA SER A 98 9.25 -8.79 13.72
C SER A 98 10.23 -7.68 13.39
N ALA A 99 9.77 -6.43 13.42
CA ALA A 99 10.62 -5.26 13.31
C ALA A 99 10.08 -4.14 14.20
N ASP A 100 10.95 -3.35 14.76
CA ASP A 100 10.51 -2.18 15.52
C ASP A 100 9.94 -1.11 14.57
N ARG A 101 10.54 -1.00 13.36
CA ARG A 101 10.04 -0.12 12.29
C ARG A 101 10.35 -0.72 10.92
N ALA A 102 9.41 -0.56 10.00
CA ALA A 102 9.64 -0.74 8.58
C ALA A 102 9.26 0.54 7.83
N GLU A 103 10.12 0.96 6.91
CA GLU A 103 9.84 2.04 5.96
C GLU A 103 9.96 1.48 4.55
N LEU A 104 8.92 1.75 3.75
CA LEU A 104 8.80 1.28 2.36
C LEU A 104 8.62 2.49 1.46
N ASP A 105 9.57 2.70 0.55
CA ASP A 105 9.44 3.71 -0.51
C ASP A 105 8.81 3.06 -1.74
N VAL A 106 7.57 3.44 -2.06
CA VAL A 106 6.74 2.81 -3.10
C VAL A 106 6.38 3.82 -4.18
N ARG A 107 6.46 3.42 -5.43
CA ARG A 107 5.87 4.19 -6.55
C ARG A 107 4.42 3.79 -6.75
N LEU A 108 3.51 4.73 -6.55
CA LEU A 108 2.06 4.45 -6.68
C LEU A 108 1.60 4.29 -8.12
N TRP A 109 2.18 5.03 -9.10
CA TRP A 109 1.76 4.96 -10.49
C TRP A 109 1.84 3.57 -11.12
N PRO A 110 2.94 2.78 -10.91
CA PRO A 110 3.01 1.42 -11.42
C PRO A 110 1.97 0.46 -10.80
N LEU A 111 1.45 0.78 -9.58
CA LEU A 111 0.38 -0.02 -8.96
C LEU A 111 -0.89 -0.06 -9.81
N LEU A 112 -1.19 1.02 -10.56
CA LEU A 112 -2.35 1.06 -11.46
C LEU A 112 -2.23 0.06 -12.61
N SER A 113 -1.02 -0.36 -12.97
CA SER A 113 -0.75 -1.43 -13.93
C SER A 113 -0.49 -2.80 -13.29
N GLY A 114 -0.70 -2.92 -11.96
CA GLY A 114 -0.48 -4.16 -11.20
C GLY A 114 0.99 -4.47 -10.93
N GLU A 115 1.91 -3.51 -11.14
CA GLU A 115 3.33 -3.66 -10.83
C GLU A 115 3.69 -2.98 -9.51
N ILE A 116 4.22 -3.73 -8.54
CA ILE A 116 4.68 -3.19 -7.26
C ILE A 116 6.17 -2.86 -7.39
N ARG A 117 6.50 -1.56 -7.37
CA ARG A 117 7.89 -1.08 -7.37
C ARG A 117 8.24 -0.49 -6.02
N LEU A 118 9.12 -1.20 -5.30
CA LEU A 118 9.71 -0.74 -4.05
C LEU A 118 11.09 -0.16 -4.35
N GLU A 119 11.28 1.13 -4.12
CA GLU A 119 12.57 1.79 -4.32
C GLU A 119 13.52 1.53 -3.15
N ALA A 120 12.97 1.52 -1.94
CA ALA A 120 13.72 1.25 -0.74
C ALA A 120 12.87 0.48 0.28
N ILE A 121 13.53 -0.42 0.99
CA ILE A 121 13.00 -1.11 2.16
C ILE A 121 14.01 -0.85 3.28
N ARG A 122 13.59 -0.20 4.36
CA ARG A 122 14.42 0.03 5.55
C ARG A 122 13.78 -0.65 6.74
N LEU A 123 14.55 -1.48 7.43
CA LEU A 123 14.10 -2.22 8.60
C LEU A 123 14.96 -1.86 9.80
N THR A 124 14.33 -1.45 10.89
CA THR A 124 14.99 -1.16 12.16
C THR A 124 14.75 -2.31 13.13
N ARG A 125 15.81 -2.86 13.64
CA ARG A 125 15.87 -4.02 14.55
C ARG A 125 15.00 -5.19 14.12
N PRO A 126 15.08 -5.62 12.85
CA PRO A 126 14.34 -6.79 12.41
C PRO A 126 14.89 -8.05 13.10
N ARG A 127 13.95 -8.90 13.51
CA ARG A 127 14.26 -10.25 14.04
C ARG A 127 13.55 -11.24 13.14
N LEU A 128 14.31 -12.14 12.56
CA LEU A 128 13.81 -13.15 11.64
C LEU A 128 14.20 -14.54 12.14
N ARG A 129 13.22 -15.42 12.23
CA ARG A 129 13.40 -16.84 12.56
C ARG A 129 13.02 -17.68 11.35
N LEU A 130 14.02 -18.33 10.77
CA LEU A 130 13.84 -19.27 9.67
C LEU A 130 14.02 -20.70 10.22
N GLU A 131 13.09 -21.58 9.93
CA GLU A 131 13.11 -22.95 10.41
C GLU A 131 12.44 -23.90 9.40
N PHE A 132 12.91 -25.14 9.36
CA PHE A 132 12.26 -26.20 8.59
C PHE A 132 11.25 -26.95 9.44
N GLY A 133 10.10 -27.24 8.82
CA GLY A 133 9.07 -28.08 9.39
C GLY A 133 9.39 -29.58 9.34
N PRO A 134 8.54 -30.38 9.98
CA PRO A 134 8.67 -31.85 9.96
C PRO A 134 8.65 -32.45 8.55
N ASP A 135 7.95 -31.80 7.62
CA ASP A 135 7.84 -32.14 6.20
C ASP A 135 9.02 -31.63 5.35
N GLY A 136 9.95 -30.91 5.97
CA GLY A 136 11.10 -30.30 5.30
C GLY A 136 10.80 -29.01 4.56
N ARG A 137 9.58 -28.46 4.67
CA ARG A 137 9.25 -27.14 4.12
C ARG A 137 9.73 -26.04 5.06
N GLY A 138 10.30 -24.97 4.48
CA GLY A 138 10.67 -23.79 5.25
C GLY A 138 9.45 -22.97 5.66
N ASN A 139 9.49 -22.34 6.83
CA ASN A 139 8.43 -21.46 7.31
C ASN A 139 8.25 -20.18 6.45
N TRP A 140 9.20 -19.87 5.59
CA TRP A 140 9.18 -18.77 4.63
C TRP A 140 8.45 -19.09 3.31
N ILE A 141 7.92 -20.30 3.16
CA ILE A 141 7.12 -20.70 2.01
C ILE A 141 5.66 -20.38 2.32
N PHE A 142 5.09 -19.42 1.60
CA PHE A 142 3.72 -18.93 1.76
C PHE A 142 2.82 -19.46 0.65
N GLY A 143 1.87 -20.34 0.99
CA GLY A 143 0.84 -20.82 0.07
C GLY A 143 1.34 -21.67 -1.09
N GLU A 144 0.40 -22.17 -1.91
CA GLU A 144 0.66 -22.92 -3.16
C GLU A 144 0.50 -22.04 -4.42
N ARG A 145 0.43 -20.74 -4.24
CA ARG A 145 0.25 -19.84 -5.38
C ARG A 145 1.59 -19.57 -6.05
N ASP A 146 1.89 -20.35 -7.08
CA ASP A 146 2.94 -20.10 -8.08
C ASP A 146 2.59 -18.88 -8.95
N GLY A 147 2.31 -17.75 -8.32
CA GLY A 147 2.22 -16.46 -8.98
C GLY A 147 3.60 -15.82 -8.99
N GLU A 148 4.17 -15.56 -10.16
CA GLU A 148 5.36 -14.72 -10.26
C GLU A 148 5.10 -13.42 -9.47
N SER A 149 5.81 -13.25 -8.36
CA SER A 149 5.73 -12.04 -7.57
C SER A 149 6.26 -10.88 -8.42
N ARG A 150 5.37 -10.02 -8.91
CA ARG A 150 5.72 -8.82 -9.68
C ARG A 150 6.25 -7.70 -8.76
N VAL A 151 6.88 -8.07 -7.66
CA VAL A 151 7.51 -7.15 -6.74
C VAL A 151 8.95 -6.94 -7.17
N ARG A 152 9.29 -5.71 -7.55
CA ARG A 152 10.67 -5.30 -7.80
C ARG A 152 11.11 -4.39 -6.67
N TYR A 153 12.25 -4.69 -6.09
CA TYR A 153 12.89 -3.84 -5.08
C TYR A 153 14.29 -3.45 -5.53
N THR A 154 14.71 -2.23 -5.21
CA THR A 154 16.03 -1.70 -5.61
C THR A 154 17.03 -1.80 -4.49
N GLY A 155 16.60 -1.66 -3.24
CA GLY A 155 17.50 -1.71 -2.08
C GLY A 155 16.80 -2.17 -0.82
N LEU A 156 17.57 -2.87 0.02
CA LEU A 156 17.20 -3.30 1.36
C LEU A 156 18.26 -2.81 2.35
N TRP A 157 17.85 -2.02 3.34
CA TRP A 157 18.69 -1.58 4.45
C TRP A 157 18.17 -2.18 5.74
N VAL A 158 19.09 -2.74 6.51
CA VAL A 158 18.81 -3.39 7.78
C VAL A 158 19.69 -2.78 8.83
N ASP A 159 19.06 -2.21 9.86
CA ASP A 159 19.73 -1.67 11.03
C ASP A 159 19.49 -2.57 12.24
N ASP A 160 20.57 -3.05 12.87
CA ASP A 160 20.57 -3.92 14.06
C ASP A 160 19.67 -5.17 13.90
N GLY A 161 19.83 -5.89 12.79
CA GLY A 161 19.06 -7.09 12.47
C GLY A 161 19.56 -8.36 13.17
N ARG A 162 18.64 -9.26 13.53
CA ARG A 162 18.96 -10.60 14.04
C ARG A 162 18.27 -11.67 13.18
N LEU A 163 19.06 -12.60 12.66
CA LEU A 163 18.59 -13.79 11.97
C LEU A 163 18.90 -15.03 12.79
N VAL A 164 17.90 -15.85 13.06
CA VAL A 164 18.04 -17.18 13.66
C VAL A 164 17.59 -18.20 12.64
N PHE A 165 18.46 -19.15 12.34
CA PHE A 165 18.14 -20.26 11.46
C PHE A 165 18.18 -21.56 12.27
N HIS A 166 17.13 -22.34 12.20
CA HIS A 166 17.00 -23.61 12.91
C HIS A 166 16.69 -24.74 11.91
N ASP A 167 17.58 -25.72 11.83
CA ASP A 167 17.40 -26.96 11.08
C ASP A 167 17.31 -28.12 12.08
N PRO A 168 16.12 -28.70 12.31
CA PRO A 168 15.95 -29.81 13.25
C PRO A 168 16.58 -31.14 12.80
N ARG A 169 17.17 -31.17 11.59
CA ARG A 169 17.82 -32.36 11.03
C ARG A 169 19.32 -32.44 11.32
N ARG A 170 19.86 -31.44 12.03
CA ARG A 170 21.29 -31.38 12.39
C ARG A 170 21.52 -31.41 13.87
#